data_7533b8600df21e4c480b27161e3e210b
#
_entry.id   7533b8600df21e4c480b27161e3e210b
#
_cell.length_a   1.000
_cell.length_b   1.000
_cell.length_c   1.000
_cell.angle_alpha   90.00
_cell.angle_beta   90.00
_cell.angle_gamma   90.00
#
_symmetry.space_group_name_H-M   'P 1'
#
loop_
_entity.id
_entity.type
_entity.pdbx_description
1 polymer ?
#
loop_
_entity_poly.entity_id
_entity_poly.type
_entity_poly.pdbx_seq_one_letter_code
_entity_poly.pdbx_strand_id
1 'polypeptide(L)'
;NASSRMKTAELEYCDANGVDLTEIKVGYDGIAVASSINGEHLNISKHDLGMALTAKVSACIGSDRNFNCDVMVDNPFKKWSDINASYPDIEIRVYGPPTTSGTRASFAEMVNDKAFCGKNDTMKAALASLGEKSKMCRAMRTDGAYIEAGEQDNLIVQKLQEDEATYGVFGFSYLDQNRDTLQSAVIDGGEATFEAIASGDYAISRALYFYVKHAHIGVVPGIAEYMQEWTKHWGDDGILSDAGMVPMPAAEQTKYESAMTELPKLTADML
;
A
#
# COMPACT_ATOMS: atom_id res chain seq x y z
N ASN A 1 -13.10 3.64 -10.78
CA ASN A 1 -11.70 3.35 -10.49
C ASN A 1 -11.59 2.85 -9.06
N ALA A 2 -10.71 1.87 -8.80
CA ALA A 2 -10.49 1.31 -7.49
C ALA A 2 -8.98 1.03 -7.28
N SER A 3 -8.47 1.42 -6.14
CA SER A 3 -7.09 1.19 -5.70
C SER A 3 -6.93 -0.12 -4.90
N SER A 4 -7.98 -0.93 -4.87
CA SER A 4 -7.99 -2.29 -4.33
C SER A 4 -9.05 -3.11 -5.08
N ARG A 5 -8.87 -4.43 -5.11
CA ARG A 5 -9.84 -5.32 -5.71
C ARG A 5 -11.16 -5.27 -4.93
N MET A 6 -12.28 -5.36 -5.64
CA MET A 6 -13.62 -5.51 -5.06
C MET A 6 -13.66 -6.71 -4.11
N LYS A 7 -14.35 -6.56 -2.99
CA LYS A 7 -14.56 -7.64 -2.02
C LYS A 7 -15.79 -8.44 -2.38
N THR A 8 -15.81 -9.71 -2.00
CA THR A 8 -16.97 -10.60 -2.23
C THR A 8 -18.28 -9.98 -1.74
N ALA A 9 -18.30 -9.38 -0.55
CA ALA A 9 -19.51 -8.73 -0.01
C ALA A 9 -19.99 -7.52 -0.84
N GLU A 10 -19.08 -6.81 -1.49
CA GLU A 10 -19.40 -5.69 -2.39
C GLU A 10 -20.01 -6.22 -3.70
N LEU A 11 -19.47 -7.32 -4.23
CA LEU A 11 -20.01 -8.00 -5.41
C LEU A 11 -21.40 -8.58 -5.11
N GLU A 12 -21.58 -9.27 -3.99
CA GLU A 12 -22.87 -9.79 -3.54
C GLU A 12 -23.92 -8.68 -3.43
N TYR A 13 -23.53 -7.51 -2.93
CA TYR A 13 -24.43 -6.35 -2.89
C TYR A 13 -24.80 -5.85 -4.30
N CYS A 14 -23.85 -5.83 -5.25
CA CYS A 14 -24.12 -5.50 -6.64
C CYS A 14 -25.10 -6.51 -7.27
N ASP A 15 -24.85 -7.80 -7.10
CA ASP A 15 -25.70 -8.88 -7.63
C ASP A 15 -27.12 -8.82 -7.07
N ALA A 16 -27.26 -8.60 -5.76
CA ALA A 16 -28.57 -8.45 -5.10
C ALA A 16 -29.39 -7.25 -5.62
N ASN A 17 -28.72 -6.25 -6.20
CA ASN A 17 -29.34 -5.07 -6.80
C ASN A 17 -29.40 -5.15 -8.35
N GLY A 18 -29.12 -6.31 -8.95
CA GLY A 18 -29.16 -6.51 -10.40
C GLY A 18 -28.10 -5.71 -11.16
N VAL A 19 -26.94 -5.46 -10.55
CA VAL A 19 -25.83 -4.71 -11.14
C VAL A 19 -24.75 -5.68 -11.61
N ASP A 20 -24.71 -5.95 -12.92
CA ASP A 20 -23.66 -6.72 -13.56
C ASP A 20 -22.45 -5.84 -13.88
N LEU A 21 -21.26 -6.36 -13.58
CA LEU A 21 -19.98 -5.67 -13.70
C LEU A 21 -18.96 -6.49 -14.46
N THR A 22 -18.06 -5.82 -15.20
CA THR A 22 -16.78 -6.37 -15.65
C THR A 22 -15.66 -5.73 -14.83
N GLU A 23 -14.73 -6.54 -14.32
CA GLU A 23 -13.50 -6.10 -13.67
C GLU A 23 -12.39 -5.96 -14.70
N ILE A 24 -11.72 -4.81 -14.71
CA ILE A 24 -10.54 -4.55 -15.53
C ILE A 24 -9.39 -4.14 -14.62
N LYS A 25 -8.33 -4.96 -14.56
CA LYS A 25 -7.05 -4.55 -13.98
C LYS A 25 -6.35 -3.64 -14.99
N VAL A 26 -5.73 -2.58 -14.52
CA VAL A 26 -5.09 -1.58 -15.38
C VAL A 26 -3.59 -1.45 -15.20
N GLY A 27 -3.08 -1.94 -14.10
CA GLY A 27 -1.66 -1.88 -13.75
C GLY A 27 -1.45 -2.11 -12.27
N TYR A 28 -0.27 -1.76 -11.81
CA TYR A 28 0.12 -1.89 -10.41
C TYR A 28 0.61 -0.54 -9.87
N ASP A 29 0.48 -0.38 -8.57
CA ASP A 29 1.04 0.72 -7.80
C ASP A 29 1.93 0.13 -6.71
N GLY A 30 3.18 0.57 -6.64
CA GLY A 30 4.11 0.24 -5.58
C GLY A 30 4.20 1.39 -4.58
N ILE A 31 4.19 1.05 -3.30
CA ILE A 31 4.42 2.04 -2.23
C ILE A 31 5.84 1.84 -1.73
N ALA A 32 6.72 2.76 -2.08
CA ALA A 32 8.11 2.72 -1.67
C ALA A 32 8.28 3.17 -0.21
N VAL A 33 9.22 2.52 0.48
CA VAL A 33 9.84 3.04 1.69
C VAL A 33 11.28 3.37 1.30
N ALA A 34 11.70 4.61 1.48
CA ALA A 34 13.00 5.08 0.99
C ALA A 34 13.68 6.03 1.98
N SER A 35 14.97 6.22 1.82
CA SER A 35 15.79 7.20 2.54
C SER A 35 16.71 7.94 1.58
N SER A 36 17.41 8.97 2.06
CA SER A 36 18.56 9.52 1.34
C SER A 36 19.54 8.41 0.98
N ILE A 37 20.19 8.50 -0.19
CA ILE A 37 21.25 7.57 -0.59
C ILE A 37 22.46 7.60 0.37
N ASN A 38 22.63 8.70 1.11
CA ASN A 38 23.66 8.87 2.13
C ASN A 38 23.20 8.43 3.53
N GLY A 39 21.91 8.13 3.70
CA GLY A 39 21.32 7.70 4.98
C GLY A 39 21.53 6.23 5.28
N GLU A 40 21.14 5.82 6.48
CA GLU A 40 21.19 4.42 6.89
C GLU A 40 20.24 3.57 6.04
N HIS A 41 20.76 2.49 5.46
CA HIS A 41 19.95 1.55 4.68
C HIS A 41 19.09 0.69 5.60
N LEU A 42 17.78 0.64 5.35
CA LEU A 42 16.82 -0.12 6.15
C LEU A 42 16.47 -1.45 5.46
N ASN A 43 16.78 -2.55 6.13
CA ASN A 43 16.30 -3.88 5.74
C ASN A 43 15.39 -4.40 6.85
N ILE A 44 14.08 -4.41 6.61
CA ILE A 44 13.06 -4.61 7.64
C ILE A 44 11.94 -5.54 7.14
N SER A 45 11.34 -6.28 8.05
CA SER A 45 10.11 -7.00 7.73
C SER A 45 8.92 -6.04 7.63
N LYS A 46 7.96 -6.36 6.78
CA LYS A 46 6.68 -5.63 6.72
C LYS A 46 5.94 -5.65 8.06
N HIS A 47 6.09 -6.73 8.83
CA HIS A 47 5.57 -6.86 10.18
C HIS A 47 6.19 -5.81 11.13
N ASP A 48 7.51 -5.71 11.16
CA ASP A 48 8.22 -4.80 12.08
C ASP A 48 8.06 -3.33 11.65
N LEU A 49 7.94 -3.07 10.35
CA LEU A 49 7.58 -1.76 9.84
C LEU A 49 6.18 -1.32 10.35
N GLY A 50 5.22 -2.25 10.34
CA GLY A 50 3.89 -2.02 10.92
C GLY A 50 3.95 -1.82 12.43
N MET A 51 4.77 -2.59 13.13
CA MET A 51 5.00 -2.43 14.56
C MET A 51 5.60 -1.05 14.89
N ALA A 52 6.53 -0.56 14.07
CA ALA A 52 7.14 0.77 14.24
C ALA A 52 6.13 1.91 14.16
N LEU A 53 5.15 1.81 13.25
CA LEU A 53 4.31 2.94 12.84
C LEU A 53 2.86 2.89 13.36
N THR A 54 2.40 1.77 13.91
CA THR A 54 1.07 1.67 14.51
C THR A 54 1.00 2.49 15.80
N ALA A 55 -0.05 3.30 15.97
CA ALA A 55 -0.17 4.23 17.09
C ALA A 55 -0.22 3.52 18.45
N LYS A 56 -0.97 2.44 18.54
CA LYS A 56 -1.14 1.67 19.77
C LYS A 56 -0.79 0.20 19.56
N VAL A 57 -0.13 -0.37 20.56
CA VAL A 57 0.24 -1.78 20.61
C VAL A 57 -0.24 -2.41 21.91
N SER A 58 -0.31 -3.75 21.95
CA SER A 58 -0.56 -4.44 23.21
C SER A 58 0.54 -4.14 24.23
N ALA A 59 0.19 -3.96 25.49
CA ALA A 59 1.13 -3.69 26.58
C ALA A 59 2.19 -4.78 26.75
N CYS A 60 2.01 -5.97 26.17
CA CYS A 60 3.00 -7.05 26.15
C CYS A 60 4.02 -6.94 25.02
N ILE A 61 3.84 -6.03 24.05
CA ILE A 61 4.80 -5.83 22.96
C ILE A 61 5.89 -4.85 23.43
N GLY A 62 7.15 -5.24 23.28
CA GLY A 62 8.30 -4.44 23.70
C GLY A 62 8.48 -4.34 25.21
N SER A 63 7.93 -5.29 25.96
CA SER A 63 8.01 -5.28 27.42
C SER A 63 8.38 -6.66 27.98
N ASP A 64 9.37 -6.70 28.87
CA ASP A 64 9.75 -7.89 29.64
C ASP A 64 8.88 -8.09 30.90
N ARG A 65 7.85 -7.27 31.11
CA ARG A 65 7.02 -7.30 32.31
C ARG A 65 5.73 -8.06 32.06
N ASN A 66 5.20 -8.74 33.11
CA ASN A 66 3.89 -9.39 33.10
C ASN A 66 2.77 -8.33 33.09
N PHE A 67 2.50 -7.76 31.94
CA PHE A 67 1.36 -6.86 31.73
C PHE A 67 0.11 -7.66 31.33
N ASN A 68 -1.05 -7.05 31.52
CA ASN A 68 -2.26 -7.53 30.88
C ASN A 68 -2.18 -7.27 29.37
N CYS A 69 -1.99 -8.31 28.58
CA CYS A 69 -1.82 -8.22 27.12
C CYS A 69 -3.07 -7.74 26.38
N ASP A 70 -4.23 -7.73 27.04
CA ASP A 70 -5.49 -7.20 26.46
C ASP A 70 -5.55 -5.67 26.49
N VAL A 71 -4.60 -5.02 27.18
CA VAL A 71 -4.54 -3.55 27.27
C VAL A 71 -3.73 -3.00 26.10
N MET A 72 -4.31 -2.02 25.41
CA MET A 72 -3.63 -1.27 24.35
C MET A 72 -2.97 -0.02 24.94
N VAL A 73 -1.70 0.17 24.64
CA VAL A 73 -0.89 1.31 25.08
C VAL A 73 -0.35 2.07 23.87
N ASP A 74 0.07 3.31 24.07
CA ASP A 74 0.80 4.05 23.04
C ASP A 74 2.10 3.34 22.72
N ASN A 75 2.49 3.37 21.44
CA ASN A 75 3.65 2.65 20.95
C ASN A 75 4.93 3.08 21.68
N PRO A 76 5.64 2.18 22.38
CA PRO A 76 6.79 2.52 23.19
C PRO A 76 8.10 2.69 22.40
N PHE A 77 8.17 2.14 21.20
CA PHE A 77 9.41 2.12 20.40
C PHE A 77 9.80 3.51 19.95
N LYS A 78 11.05 3.92 20.19
CA LYS A 78 11.57 5.24 19.80
C LYS A 78 12.59 5.15 18.68
N LYS A 79 13.38 4.07 18.67
CA LYS A 79 14.39 3.79 17.65
C LYS A 79 14.04 2.52 16.89
N TRP A 80 14.57 2.40 15.69
CA TRP A 80 14.46 1.15 14.93
C TRP A 80 15.12 -0.01 15.67
N SER A 81 16.26 0.21 16.32
CA SER A 81 16.97 -0.76 17.16
C SER A 81 16.18 -1.23 18.38
N ASP A 82 15.17 -0.48 18.86
CA ASP A 82 14.26 -0.94 19.93
C ASP A 82 13.37 -2.12 19.49
N ILE A 83 13.11 -2.22 18.18
CA ILE A 83 12.29 -3.30 17.60
C ILE A 83 13.17 -4.53 17.36
N ASN A 84 14.33 -4.31 16.75
CA ASN A 84 15.32 -5.35 16.48
C ASN A 84 16.73 -4.72 16.50
N ALA A 85 17.62 -5.29 17.30
CA ALA A 85 19.00 -4.79 17.44
C ALA A 85 19.82 -4.78 16.13
N SER A 86 19.36 -5.48 15.09
CA SER A 86 20.00 -5.44 13.76
C SER A 86 19.59 -4.23 12.91
N TYR A 87 18.57 -3.48 13.32
CA TYR A 87 18.13 -2.27 12.62
C TYR A 87 18.98 -1.07 13.05
N PRO A 88 18.97 0.03 12.25
CA PRO A 88 19.73 1.24 12.57
C PRO A 88 19.39 1.80 13.97
N ASP A 89 20.44 2.25 14.70
CA ASP A 89 20.23 2.86 16.04
C ASP A 89 19.91 4.35 15.93
N ILE A 90 18.89 4.68 15.13
CA ILE A 90 18.37 6.04 14.93
C ILE A 90 16.88 6.08 15.28
N GLU A 91 16.37 7.28 15.54
CA GLU A 91 14.96 7.49 15.85
C GLU A 91 14.04 7.03 14.71
N ILE A 92 12.91 6.45 15.07
CA ILE A 92 11.84 6.17 14.12
C ILE A 92 11.26 7.51 13.68
N ARG A 93 11.56 7.92 12.45
CA ARG A 93 11.05 9.13 11.84
C ARG A 93 10.75 8.88 10.37
N VAL A 94 9.47 8.89 10.02
CA VAL A 94 8.98 8.54 8.69
C VAL A 94 8.06 9.64 8.20
N TYR A 95 8.42 10.28 7.09
CA TYR A 95 7.55 11.19 6.37
C TYR A 95 6.61 10.40 5.46
N GLY A 96 5.36 10.79 5.38
CA GLY A 96 4.41 10.14 4.49
C GLY A 96 3.18 10.98 4.22
N PRO A 97 2.29 10.50 3.32
CA PRO A 97 1.10 11.23 2.95
C PRO A 97 0.09 11.34 4.10
N PRO A 98 -0.82 12.34 4.04
CA PRO A 98 -1.84 12.58 5.07
C PRO A 98 -2.96 11.54 5.03
N THR A 99 -3.86 11.60 6.00
CA THR A 99 -5.00 10.66 6.14
C THR A 99 -5.98 10.67 4.96
N THR A 100 -5.98 11.72 4.14
CA THR A 100 -6.79 11.84 2.92
C THR A 100 -6.23 11.04 1.75
N SER A 101 -4.94 10.65 1.80
CA SER A 101 -4.24 9.95 0.73
C SER A 101 -4.63 8.47 0.60
N GLY A 102 -4.88 8.02 -0.63
CA GLY A 102 -5.06 6.61 -0.97
C GLY A 102 -3.80 5.76 -0.74
N THR A 103 -2.61 6.32 -0.94
CA THR A 103 -1.32 5.69 -0.66
C THR A 103 -1.17 5.41 0.83
N ARG A 104 -1.45 6.41 1.68
CA ARG A 104 -1.50 6.24 3.14
C ARG A 104 -2.47 5.15 3.57
N ALA A 105 -3.69 5.18 3.05
CA ALA A 105 -4.73 4.20 3.40
C ALA A 105 -4.29 2.76 3.04
N SER A 106 -3.69 2.56 1.88
CA SER A 106 -3.21 1.26 1.42
C SER A 106 -1.97 0.78 2.19
N PHE A 107 -1.04 1.68 2.47
CA PHE A 107 0.11 1.38 3.32
C PHE A 107 -0.35 0.91 4.70
N ALA A 108 -1.23 1.67 5.37
CA ALA A 108 -1.76 1.32 6.68
C ALA A 108 -2.53 -0.01 6.65
N GLU A 109 -3.26 -0.32 5.57
CA GLU A 109 -3.92 -1.62 5.43
C GLU A 109 -2.92 -2.77 5.27
N MET A 110 -1.97 -2.65 4.36
CA MET A 110 -1.05 -3.74 4.03
C MET A 110 -0.02 -3.97 5.14
N VAL A 111 0.48 -2.90 5.75
CA VAL A 111 1.61 -2.93 6.69
C VAL A 111 1.09 -3.02 8.13
N ASN A 112 0.31 -2.04 8.58
CA ASN A 112 -0.13 -1.98 9.97
C ASN A 112 -1.23 -3.03 10.27
N ASP A 113 -2.28 -3.08 9.44
CA ASP A 113 -3.44 -3.94 9.70
C ASP A 113 -3.13 -5.41 9.35
N LYS A 114 -2.78 -5.70 8.09
CA LYS A 114 -2.60 -7.09 7.64
C LYS A 114 -1.29 -7.72 8.11
N ALA A 115 -0.16 -7.00 7.99
CA ALA A 115 1.15 -7.61 8.30
C ALA A 115 1.46 -7.58 9.80
N PHE A 116 1.22 -6.48 10.49
CA PHE A 116 1.47 -6.39 11.92
C PHE A 116 0.30 -6.95 12.74
N CYS A 117 -0.84 -6.26 12.82
CA CYS A 117 -1.95 -6.68 13.67
C CYS A 117 -2.52 -8.06 13.27
N GLY A 118 -2.62 -8.32 11.95
CA GLY A 118 -3.20 -9.54 11.43
C GLY A 118 -2.32 -10.79 11.56
N LYS A 119 -1.01 -10.64 11.76
CA LYS A 119 -0.06 -11.77 11.94
C LYS A 119 0.53 -11.87 13.33
N ASN A 120 0.43 -10.82 14.14
CA ASN A 120 0.93 -10.82 15.53
C ASN A 120 -0.15 -11.37 16.48
N ASP A 121 0.10 -12.52 17.10
CA ASP A 121 -0.90 -13.20 17.94
C ASP A 121 -1.25 -12.39 19.21
N THR A 122 -0.29 -11.66 19.77
CA THR A 122 -0.53 -10.77 20.90
C THR A 122 -1.47 -9.62 20.52
N MET A 123 -1.26 -9.02 19.35
CA MET A 123 -2.17 -7.99 18.83
C MET A 123 -3.56 -8.54 18.53
N LYS A 124 -3.65 -9.72 17.91
CA LYS A 124 -4.95 -10.38 17.65
C LYS A 124 -5.74 -10.61 18.94
N ALA A 125 -5.07 -11.10 19.98
CA ALA A 125 -5.69 -11.35 21.29
C ALA A 125 -6.18 -10.02 21.92
N ALA A 126 -5.32 -9.01 21.99
CA ALA A 126 -5.66 -7.70 22.52
C ALA A 126 -6.83 -7.02 21.78
N LEU A 127 -6.87 -7.17 20.45
CA LEU A 127 -7.93 -6.61 19.62
C LEU A 127 -9.22 -7.45 19.61
N ALA A 128 -9.21 -8.68 20.14
CA ALA A 128 -10.37 -9.57 20.05
C ALA A 128 -11.64 -9.01 20.70
N SER A 129 -11.49 -8.23 21.76
CA SER A 129 -12.60 -7.59 22.49
C SER A 129 -13.04 -6.24 21.91
N LEU A 130 -12.31 -5.69 20.93
CA LEU A 130 -12.55 -4.35 20.38
C LEU A 130 -13.38 -4.41 19.10
N GLY A 131 -14.39 -3.54 18.97
CA GLY A 131 -15.31 -3.53 17.84
C GLY A 131 -14.69 -3.04 16.52
N GLU A 132 -13.74 -2.09 16.58
CA GLU A 132 -13.14 -1.42 15.41
C GLU A 132 -11.67 -1.80 15.22
N LYS A 133 -11.37 -3.10 15.14
CA LYS A 133 -10.01 -3.66 15.07
C LYS A 133 -9.16 -3.03 13.97
N SER A 134 -9.63 -3.05 12.73
CA SER A 134 -8.89 -2.51 11.57
C SER A 134 -8.66 -1.01 11.69
N LYS A 135 -9.62 -0.24 12.20
CA LYS A 135 -9.46 1.21 12.40
C LYS A 135 -8.35 1.50 13.42
N MET A 136 -8.29 0.75 14.51
CA MET A 136 -7.24 0.89 15.51
C MET A 136 -5.87 0.52 14.94
N CYS A 137 -5.77 -0.58 14.20
CA CYS A 137 -4.52 -1.01 13.58
C CYS A 137 -4.02 -0.05 12.51
N ARG A 138 -4.91 0.56 11.72
CA ARG A 138 -4.55 1.53 10.67
C ARG A 138 -4.23 2.93 11.22
N ALA A 139 -4.47 3.18 12.52
CA ALA A 139 -4.08 4.42 13.14
C ALA A 139 -2.55 4.50 13.25
N MET A 140 -1.98 5.50 12.61
CA MET A 140 -0.54 5.77 12.66
C MET A 140 -0.19 6.68 13.83
N ARG A 141 1.06 6.58 14.26
CA ARG A 141 1.62 7.40 15.34
C ARG A 141 1.54 8.89 15.03
N THR A 142 1.35 9.68 16.06
CA THR A 142 1.30 11.16 16.00
C THR A 142 2.32 11.81 16.93
N ASP A 143 3.22 11.02 17.52
CA ASP A 143 4.25 11.44 18.46
C ASP A 143 5.58 11.84 17.80
N GLY A 144 5.56 12.03 16.48
CA GLY A 144 6.73 12.40 15.66
C GLY A 144 7.37 11.23 14.92
N ALA A 145 6.98 9.98 15.20
CA ALA A 145 7.51 8.82 14.47
C ALA A 145 6.91 8.70 13.06
N TYR A 146 5.67 9.12 12.83
CA TYR A 146 5.11 9.34 11.51
C TYR A 146 4.71 10.80 11.35
N ILE A 147 5.17 11.46 10.30
CA ILE A 147 5.00 12.87 10.04
C ILE A 147 4.27 13.05 8.71
N GLU A 148 3.11 13.68 8.76
CA GLU A 148 2.36 13.98 7.53
C GLU A 148 3.05 15.13 6.78
N ALA A 149 3.50 14.86 5.54
CA ALA A 149 4.26 15.81 4.72
C ALA A 149 3.45 16.43 3.57
N GLY A 150 2.12 16.24 3.57
CA GLY A 150 1.21 16.75 2.53
C GLY A 150 0.90 15.71 1.45
N GLU A 151 0.02 16.09 0.52
CA GLU A 151 -0.46 15.21 -0.58
C GLU A 151 0.56 15.06 -1.71
N GLN A 152 1.55 15.93 -1.79
CA GLN A 152 2.55 15.93 -2.86
C GLN A 152 3.79 15.15 -2.42
N ASP A 153 4.02 14.00 -3.03
CA ASP A 153 5.14 13.11 -2.70
C ASP A 153 6.52 13.78 -2.91
N ASN A 154 6.62 14.78 -3.80
CA ASN A 154 7.82 15.60 -3.97
C ASN A 154 8.28 16.30 -2.67
N LEU A 155 7.35 16.65 -1.77
CA LEU A 155 7.70 17.25 -0.47
C LEU A 155 8.40 16.21 0.42
N ILE A 156 7.98 14.94 0.34
CA ILE A 156 8.62 13.85 1.08
C ILE A 156 10.03 13.64 0.54
N VAL A 157 10.21 13.58 -0.78
CA VAL A 157 11.52 13.47 -1.43
C VAL A 157 12.48 14.56 -0.96
N GLN A 158 12.04 15.83 -0.94
CA GLN A 158 12.83 16.95 -0.45
C GLN A 158 13.24 16.77 1.02
N LYS A 159 12.35 16.29 1.88
CA LYS A 159 12.64 16.04 3.29
C LYS A 159 13.71 14.98 3.49
N LEU A 160 13.71 13.93 2.68
CA LEU A 160 14.74 12.88 2.72
C LEU A 160 16.09 13.39 2.25
N GLN A 161 16.12 14.32 1.31
CA GLN A 161 17.37 14.95 0.85
C GLN A 161 17.94 15.92 1.90
N GLU A 162 17.08 16.52 2.74
CA GLU A 162 17.49 17.45 3.81
C GLU A 162 17.91 16.74 5.09
N ASP A 163 17.39 15.54 5.39
CA ASP A 163 17.60 14.80 6.63
C ASP A 163 17.87 13.31 6.37
N GLU A 164 19.16 12.94 6.37
CA GLU A 164 19.65 11.58 6.10
C GLU A 164 19.24 10.55 7.18
N ALA A 165 18.76 11.00 8.35
CA ALA A 165 18.31 10.14 9.44
C ALA A 165 16.81 9.80 9.39
N THR A 166 16.15 10.04 8.25
CA THR A 166 14.71 9.83 8.09
C THR A 166 14.37 8.92 6.93
N TYR A 167 13.16 8.37 6.97
CA TYR A 167 12.59 7.55 5.89
C TYR A 167 11.33 8.22 5.35
N GLY A 168 10.93 7.85 4.14
CA GLY A 168 9.71 8.33 3.49
C GLY A 168 8.86 7.18 2.98
N VAL A 169 7.55 7.39 2.97
CA VAL A 169 6.54 6.49 2.36
C VAL A 169 5.83 7.27 1.27
N PHE A 170 5.91 6.80 0.02
CA PHE A 170 5.33 7.48 -1.14
C PHE A 170 5.23 6.52 -2.34
N GLY A 171 4.63 6.98 -3.44
CA GLY A 171 4.49 6.18 -4.66
C GLY A 171 5.83 5.83 -5.29
N PHE A 172 5.96 4.60 -5.79
CA PHE A 172 7.19 4.07 -6.38
C PHE A 172 7.78 4.96 -7.48
N SER A 173 6.94 5.59 -8.29
CA SER A 173 7.39 6.47 -9.36
C SER A 173 8.28 7.62 -8.90
N TYR A 174 8.04 8.14 -7.70
CA TYR A 174 8.88 9.19 -7.13
C TYR A 174 10.25 8.67 -6.67
N LEU A 175 10.32 7.43 -6.19
CA LEU A 175 11.60 6.78 -5.92
C LEU A 175 12.36 6.57 -7.24
N ASP A 176 11.69 6.07 -8.26
CA ASP A 176 12.31 5.74 -9.54
C ASP A 176 12.88 6.98 -10.24
N GLN A 177 12.17 8.11 -10.18
CA GLN A 177 12.64 9.39 -10.71
C GLN A 177 13.77 10.04 -9.92
N ASN A 178 14.08 9.59 -8.70
CA ASN A 178 15.07 10.18 -7.79
C ASN A 178 16.10 9.18 -7.27
N ARG A 179 16.41 8.13 -8.04
CA ARG A 179 17.36 7.08 -7.66
C ARG A 179 18.81 7.56 -7.52
N ASP A 180 19.13 8.73 -8.04
CA ASP A 180 20.40 9.41 -7.86
C ASP A 180 20.61 9.98 -6.46
N THR A 181 19.51 10.25 -5.73
CA THR A 181 19.53 10.87 -4.40
C THR A 181 18.85 10.02 -3.31
N LEU A 182 18.04 9.04 -3.70
CA LEU A 182 17.28 8.17 -2.80
C LEU A 182 17.63 6.69 -3.01
N GLN A 183 17.53 5.92 -1.93
CA GLN A 183 17.63 4.47 -1.93
C GLN A 183 16.36 3.82 -1.38
N SER A 184 15.97 2.67 -1.95
CA SER A 184 14.87 1.85 -1.43
C SER A 184 15.26 1.15 -0.14
N ALA A 185 14.35 1.07 0.82
CA ALA A 185 14.45 0.06 1.86
C ALA A 185 14.19 -1.34 1.28
N VAL A 186 14.79 -2.36 1.86
CA VAL A 186 14.50 -3.76 1.61
C VAL A 186 13.36 -4.19 2.55
N ILE A 187 12.22 -4.60 2.00
CA ILE A 187 11.04 -5.03 2.76
C ILE A 187 10.76 -6.51 2.49
N ASP A 188 10.79 -7.32 3.55
CA ASP A 188 10.66 -8.80 3.46
C ASP A 188 11.64 -9.42 2.42
N GLY A 189 12.83 -8.83 2.26
CA GLY A 189 13.87 -9.29 1.34
C GLY A 189 13.77 -8.75 -0.09
N GLY A 190 12.80 -7.89 -0.41
CA GLY A 190 12.62 -7.27 -1.73
C GLY A 190 12.72 -5.74 -1.70
N GLU A 191 13.31 -5.17 -2.74
CA GLU A 191 13.32 -3.72 -2.98
C GLU A 191 12.16 -3.30 -3.89
N ALA A 192 11.76 -2.04 -3.79
CA ALA A 192 10.81 -1.45 -4.72
C ALA A 192 11.50 -1.24 -6.09
N THR A 193 11.31 -2.20 -7.00
CA THR A 193 11.71 -2.10 -8.40
C THR A 193 10.48 -2.32 -9.29
N PHE A 194 10.58 -1.87 -10.53
CA PHE A 194 9.54 -2.05 -11.53
C PHE A 194 9.17 -3.55 -11.67
N GLU A 195 10.19 -4.41 -11.83
CA GLU A 195 10.01 -5.84 -12.01
C GLU A 195 9.38 -6.52 -10.79
N ALA A 196 9.85 -6.17 -9.58
CA ALA A 196 9.34 -6.75 -8.35
C ALA A 196 7.89 -6.33 -8.05
N ILE A 197 7.49 -5.11 -8.45
CA ILE A 197 6.12 -4.64 -8.33
C ILE A 197 5.23 -5.32 -9.37
N ALA A 198 5.67 -5.42 -10.64
CA ALA A 198 4.92 -6.04 -11.72
C ALA A 198 4.72 -7.55 -11.51
N SER A 199 5.72 -8.26 -10.96
CA SER A 199 5.62 -9.69 -10.63
C SER A 199 4.81 -9.95 -9.34
N GLY A 200 4.63 -8.94 -8.48
CA GLY A 200 4.03 -9.08 -7.16
C GLY A 200 4.99 -9.57 -6.08
N ASP A 201 6.30 -9.62 -6.35
CA ASP A 201 7.34 -10.02 -5.39
C ASP A 201 7.64 -8.91 -4.37
N TYR A 202 7.37 -7.64 -4.72
CA TYR A 202 7.51 -6.56 -3.76
C TYR A 202 6.34 -6.53 -2.78
N ALA A 203 6.67 -6.58 -1.50
CA ALA A 203 5.71 -6.80 -0.42
C ALA A 203 4.65 -5.71 -0.24
N ILE A 204 4.90 -4.47 -0.71
CA ILE A 204 3.99 -3.33 -0.59
C ILE A 204 3.58 -2.85 -2.00
N SER A 205 2.99 -3.75 -2.77
CA SER A 205 2.42 -3.47 -4.08
C SER A 205 0.93 -3.82 -4.12
N ARG A 206 0.19 -3.18 -5.01
CA ARG A 206 -1.23 -3.43 -5.22
C ARG A 206 -1.59 -3.29 -6.69
N ALA A 207 -2.55 -4.10 -7.14
CA ALA A 207 -3.14 -3.93 -8.45
C ALA A 207 -4.20 -2.81 -8.42
N LEU A 208 -4.29 -2.07 -9.52
CA LEU A 208 -5.27 -1.03 -9.77
C LEU A 208 -6.35 -1.54 -10.71
N TYR A 209 -7.58 -1.13 -10.48
CA TYR A 209 -8.74 -1.61 -11.23
C TYR A 209 -9.68 -0.49 -11.64
N PHE A 210 -10.46 -0.73 -12.67
CA PHE A 210 -11.77 -0.11 -12.82
C PHE A 210 -12.85 -1.18 -13.07
N TYR A 211 -14.07 -0.83 -12.74
CA TYR A 211 -15.24 -1.69 -12.90
C TYR A 211 -16.21 -1.04 -13.87
N VAL A 212 -16.65 -1.81 -14.86
CA VAL A 212 -17.58 -1.36 -15.89
C VAL A 212 -18.96 -1.93 -15.59
N LYS A 213 -19.94 -1.06 -15.37
CA LYS A 213 -21.32 -1.46 -15.17
C LYS A 213 -21.98 -1.74 -16.53
N HIS A 214 -22.44 -2.97 -16.75
CA HIS A 214 -23.02 -3.40 -18.03
C HIS A 214 -24.20 -2.54 -18.47
N ALA A 215 -25.07 -2.16 -17.53
CA ALA A 215 -26.23 -1.31 -17.82
C ALA A 215 -25.89 0.09 -18.35
N HIS A 216 -24.63 0.53 -18.26
CA HIS A 216 -24.19 1.82 -18.79
C HIS A 216 -23.61 1.73 -20.20
N ILE A 217 -23.25 0.52 -20.65
CA ILE A 217 -22.65 0.32 -21.99
C ILE A 217 -23.72 0.55 -23.06
N GLY A 218 -23.40 1.41 -24.02
CA GLY A 218 -24.34 1.81 -25.08
C GLY A 218 -25.42 2.81 -24.63
N VAL A 219 -25.53 3.11 -23.32
CA VAL A 219 -26.44 4.12 -22.76
C VAL A 219 -25.68 5.41 -22.41
N VAL A 220 -24.54 5.26 -21.74
CA VAL A 220 -23.65 6.39 -21.42
C VAL A 220 -22.63 6.50 -22.55
N PRO A 221 -22.61 7.63 -23.30
CA PRO A 221 -21.65 7.83 -24.38
C PRO A 221 -20.20 7.80 -23.90
N GLY A 222 -19.30 7.22 -24.66
CA GLY A 222 -17.86 7.25 -24.42
C GLY A 222 -17.31 6.12 -23.54
N ILE A 223 -18.11 5.27 -22.93
CA ILE A 223 -17.61 4.17 -22.07
C ILE A 223 -16.81 3.14 -22.90
N ALA A 224 -17.32 2.71 -24.04
CA ALA A 224 -16.65 1.73 -24.89
C ALA A 224 -15.35 2.32 -25.48
N GLU A 225 -15.41 3.55 -25.94
CA GLU A 225 -14.26 4.29 -26.48
C GLU A 225 -13.19 4.53 -25.41
N TYR A 226 -13.60 4.84 -24.16
CA TYR A 226 -12.69 5.01 -23.04
C TYR A 226 -11.94 3.71 -22.72
N MET A 227 -12.63 2.56 -22.70
CA MET A 227 -11.98 1.28 -22.50
C MET A 227 -10.95 0.97 -23.60
N GLN A 228 -11.30 1.23 -24.87
CA GLN A 228 -10.39 1.03 -26.00
C GLN A 228 -9.20 2.00 -25.95
N GLU A 229 -9.42 3.25 -25.55
CA GLU A 229 -8.34 4.22 -25.42
C GLU A 229 -7.36 3.82 -24.32
N TRP A 230 -7.84 3.25 -23.21
CA TRP A 230 -7.00 2.78 -22.11
C TRP A 230 -5.94 1.79 -22.57
N THR A 231 -6.28 0.84 -23.45
CA THR A 231 -5.35 -0.19 -23.94
C THR A 231 -4.16 0.35 -24.73
N LYS A 232 -4.26 1.57 -25.25
CA LYS A 232 -3.17 2.23 -25.96
C LYS A 232 -2.13 2.87 -25.03
N HIS A 233 -2.44 2.98 -23.74
CA HIS A 233 -1.68 3.80 -22.80
C HIS A 233 -1.14 3.04 -21.59
N TRP A 234 -1.45 1.76 -21.42
CA TRP A 234 -1.07 0.96 -20.25
C TRP A 234 0.19 0.10 -20.42
N GLY A 235 0.86 0.21 -21.58
CA GLY A 235 2.14 -0.47 -21.83
C GLY A 235 3.33 0.26 -21.21
N ASP A 236 4.52 -0.33 -21.36
CA ASP A 236 5.78 0.17 -20.79
C ASP A 236 6.13 1.59 -21.28
N ASP A 237 5.86 1.89 -22.56
CA ASP A 237 6.08 3.20 -23.16
C ASP A 237 4.81 4.08 -23.19
N GLY A 238 3.81 3.74 -22.35
CA GLY A 238 2.53 4.44 -22.32
C GLY A 238 2.53 5.64 -21.36
N ILE A 239 1.65 6.61 -21.61
CA ILE A 239 1.51 7.81 -20.75
C ILE A 239 1.16 7.47 -19.28
N LEU A 240 0.59 6.28 -19.02
CA LEU A 240 0.28 5.84 -17.66
C LEU A 240 1.53 5.35 -16.93
N SER A 241 2.48 4.74 -17.64
CA SER A 241 3.80 4.42 -17.11
C SER A 241 4.59 5.69 -16.80
N ASP A 242 4.59 6.66 -17.71
CA ASP A 242 5.19 7.99 -17.48
C ASP A 242 4.60 8.70 -16.26
N ALA A 243 3.31 8.47 -16.00
CA ALA A 243 2.61 8.99 -14.81
C ALA A 243 2.85 8.17 -13.54
N GLY A 244 3.65 7.10 -13.60
CA GLY A 244 4.09 6.30 -12.46
C GLY A 244 3.28 5.01 -12.19
N MET A 245 2.38 4.63 -13.06
CA MET A 245 1.74 3.33 -12.99
C MET A 245 2.73 2.26 -13.48
N VAL A 246 2.86 1.16 -12.74
CA VAL A 246 3.64 0.02 -13.20
C VAL A 246 2.76 -0.85 -14.11
N PRO A 247 3.13 -1.03 -15.40
CA PRO A 247 2.37 -1.84 -16.34
C PRO A 247 2.23 -3.29 -15.93
N MET A 248 1.15 -3.90 -16.39
CA MET A 248 0.95 -5.34 -16.25
C MET A 248 1.88 -6.12 -17.19
N PRO A 249 2.29 -7.35 -16.81
CA PRO A 249 2.92 -8.28 -17.77
C PRO A 249 2.05 -8.47 -19.03
N ALA A 250 2.68 -8.67 -20.20
CA ALA A 250 1.99 -8.75 -21.48
C ALA A 250 0.83 -9.76 -21.51
N ALA A 251 0.97 -10.89 -20.81
CA ALA A 251 -0.11 -11.89 -20.74
C ALA A 251 -1.34 -11.36 -19.99
N GLU A 252 -1.16 -10.53 -18.97
CA GLU A 252 -2.26 -9.88 -18.26
C GLU A 252 -2.89 -8.77 -19.11
N GLN A 253 -2.08 -7.98 -19.82
CA GLN A 253 -2.59 -6.96 -20.73
C GLN A 253 -3.52 -7.59 -21.77
N THR A 254 -3.09 -8.67 -22.45
CA THR A 254 -3.92 -9.40 -23.41
C THR A 254 -5.23 -9.91 -22.78
N LYS A 255 -5.17 -10.46 -21.57
CA LYS A 255 -6.37 -10.92 -20.85
C LYS A 255 -7.38 -9.81 -20.64
N TYR A 256 -6.93 -8.64 -20.14
CA TYR A 256 -7.84 -7.55 -19.82
C TYR A 256 -8.26 -6.74 -21.06
N GLU A 257 -7.47 -6.74 -22.13
CA GLU A 257 -7.89 -6.24 -23.44
C GLU A 257 -9.07 -7.06 -24.00
N SER A 258 -8.98 -8.39 -23.91
CA SER A 258 -10.10 -9.28 -24.25
C SER A 258 -11.32 -9.02 -23.37
N ALA A 259 -11.12 -8.83 -22.06
CA ALA A 259 -12.20 -8.53 -21.13
C ALA A 259 -12.91 -7.20 -21.42
N MET A 260 -12.21 -6.19 -21.93
CA MET A 260 -12.82 -4.92 -22.36
C MET A 260 -13.73 -5.07 -23.59
N THR A 261 -13.50 -6.10 -24.40
CA THR A 261 -14.30 -6.39 -25.61
C THR A 261 -15.43 -7.36 -25.31
N GLU A 262 -15.13 -8.43 -24.58
CA GLU A 262 -16.07 -9.52 -24.29
C GLU A 262 -17.01 -9.22 -23.13
N LEU A 263 -16.60 -8.32 -22.24
CA LEU A 263 -17.35 -7.85 -21.06
C LEU A 263 -17.83 -9.01 -20.16
N PRO A 264 -16.95 -9.93 -19.74
CA PRO A 264 -17.35 -11.03 -18.88
C PRO A 264 -17.93 -10.49 -17.56
N LYS A 265 -19.05 -11.07 -17.13
CA LYS A 265 -19.60 -10.75 -15.83
C LYS A 265 -18.66 -11.22 -14.73
N LEU A 266 -18.32 -10.32 -13.81
CA LEU A 266 -17.54 -10.63 -12.61
C LEU A 266 -18.35 -11.57 -11.70
N THR A 267 -17.74 -12.67 -11.27
CA THR A 267 -18.35 -13.66 -10.37
C THR A 267 -17.47 -13.88 -9.14
N ALA A 268 -18.03 -14.42 -8.06
CA ALA A 268 -17.33 -14.58 -6.78
C ALA A 268 -16.12 -15.51 -6.86
N ASP A 269 -16.12 -16.48 -7.76
CA ASP A 269 -14.99 -17.38 -8.01
C ASP A 269 -13.83 -16.73 -8.76
N MET A 270 -14.06 -15.55 -9.34
CA MET A 270 -13.02 -14.75 -10.00
C MET A 270 -12.29 -13.81 -9.02
N LEU A 271 -12.86 -13.55 -7.83
CA LEU A 271 -12.27 -12.71 -6.78
C LEU A 271 -11.29 -13.50 -5.91
#